data_bd39673e1fac793e869b524a5ae25b19
#
_entry.id   bd39673e1fac793e869b524a5ae25b19
#
_cell.length_a   1.000
_cell.length_b   1.000
_cell.length_c   1.000
_cell.angle_alpha   90.00
_cell.angle_beta   90.00
_cell.angle_gamma   90.00
#
_symmetry.space_group_name_H-M   'P 1'
#
loop_
_entity.id
_entity.type
_entity.pdbx_description
1 polymer ?
#
loop_
_entity_poly.entity_id
_entity_poly.type
_entity_poly.pdbx_seq_one_letter_code
_entity_poly.pdbx_strand_id
1 'polypeptide(L)'
;MPPVGEAPRRVLVTGGAGFIGRALVERLVRGGGEVTVLDDLSSGDAARLDPGARLIEASVTDPGAVAEAVSGADAVFHLAAIASVARCNEDLAASHRVNLGGFVNVLEAAAARKDRPALVYASSAAVYGDNPEAPLKESARPRPLSPYGADKLGCELHASAAATVHGVRSTGLRFFNVYGPGQDPGSPYSGVISRFHRAAARGEGVTVFGDGLQTRDFVFVGDVVDALLAAAMRTAGEAAEILNVCTGRETAVLDLAGLLAGLTGRAVPVTHAPGRAGDIRRSSGDPARLRATLGLTPSTALAAGLKILVEQGAD
;
A
#
# COMPACT_ATOMS: atom_id res chain seq x y z
N MET A 1 -7.05 17.16 19.31
CA MET A 1 -6.16 16.15 18.74
C MET A 1 -6.05 15.01 19.75
N PRO A 2 -6.16 13.74 19.36
CA PRO A 2 -5.84 12.65 20.27
C PRO A 2 -4.37 12.77 20.70
N PRO A 3 -4.00 12.30 21.91
CA PRO A 3 -2.62 12.33 22.35
C PRO A 3 -1.76 11.52 21.40
N VAL A 4 -0.70 12.15 20.91
CA VAL A 4 0.32 11.48 20.08
C VAL A 4 1.30 10.84 21.06
N GLY A 5 1.45 9.52 20.99
CA GLY A 5 2.46 8.79 21.76
C GLY A 5 3.87 9.10 21.28
N GLU A 6 4.89 8.68 22.04
CA GLU A 6 6.27 8.70 21.55
C GLU A 6 6.40 7.81 20.32
N ALA A 7 7.24 8.23 19.37
CA ALA A 7 7.50 7.42 18.18
C ALA A 7 8.11 6.06 18.58
N PRO A 8 7.65 4.94 18.01
CA PRO A 8 8.17 3.62 18.30
C PRO A 8 9.66 3.56 17.92
N ARG A 9 10.49 3.03 18.83
CA ARG A 9 11.95 2.98 18.62
C ARG A 9 12.38 1.73 17.84
N ARG A 10 11.81 0.57 18.16
CA ARG A 10 12.10 -0.71 17.49
C ARG A 10 10.92 -1.07 16.59
N VAL A 11 11.16 -1.07 15.30
CA VAL A 11 10.10 -1.20 14.31
C VAL A 11 10.35 -2.39 13.41
N LEU A 12 9.33 -3.24 13.25
CA LEU A 12 9.31 -4.28 12.23
C LEU A 12 8.52 -3.80 11.00
N VAL A 13 9.12 -3.95 9.82
CA VAL A 13 8.45 -3.76 8.53
C VAL A 13 8.48 -5.06 7.75
N THR A 14 7.36 -5.77 7.62
CA THR A 14 7.28 -6.89 6.69
C THR A 14 7.02 -6.37 5.28
N GLY A 15 7.65 -6.94 4.26
CA GLY A 15 7.61 -6.40 2.90
C GLY A 15 8.41 -5.10 2.76
N GLY A 16 9.43 -4.90 3.62
CA GLY A 16 10.22 -3.69 3.68
C GLY A 16 11.13 -3.46 2.48
N ALA A 17 11.48 -4.50 1.73
CA ALA A 17 12.25 -4.40 0.48
C ALA A 17 11.37 -4.06 -0.75
N GLY A 18 10.04 -4.05 -0.61
CA GLY A 18 9.08 -3.66 -1.63
C GLY A 18 8.96 -2.14 -1.80
N PHE A 19 8.15 -1.67 -2.76
CA PHE A 19 7.98 -0.27 -3.12
C PHE A 19 7.61 0.64 -1.92
N ILE A 20 6.45 0.40 -1.29
CA ILE A 20 5.98 1.22 -0.15
C ILE A 20 6.87 0.97 1.08
N GLY A 21 7.27 -0.29 1.28
CA GLY A 21 8.11 -0.70 2.42
C GLY A 21 9.44 0.04 2.46
N ARG A 22 10.14 0.17 1.34
CA ARG A 22 11.41 0.92 1.27
C ARG A 22 11.26 2.39 1.62
N ALA A 23 10.23 3.05 1.10
CA ALA A 23 9.96 4.44 1.42
C ALA A 23 9.68 4.64 2.92
N LEU A 24 8.98 3.67 3.54
CA LEU A 24 8.75 3.67 4.99
C LEU A 24 10.04 3.40 5.78
N VAL A 25 10.82 2.40 5.39
CA VAL A 25 12.10 2.03 6.03
C VAL A 25 13.06 3.21 6.02
N GLU A 26 13.25 3.85 4.86
CA GLU A 26 14.10 5.04 4.72
C GLU A 26 13.65 6.18 5.65
N ARG A 27 12.35 6.41 5.78
CA ARG A 27 11.82 7.45 6.67
C ARG A 27 12.02 7.11 8.15
N LEU A 28 11.87 5.83 8.53
CA LEU A 28 12.07 5.35 9.90
C LEU A 28 13.55 5.41 10.30
N VAL A 29 14.47 4.95 9.45
CA VAL A 29 15.92 4.99 9.70
C VAL A 29 16.40 6.44 9.84
N ARG A 30 15.98 7.34 8.95
CA ARG A 30 16.29 8.78 9.06
C ARG A 30 15.73 9.41 10.34
N GLY A 31 14.62 8.88 10.86
CA GLY A 31 14.04 9.28 12.14
C GLY A 31 14.76 8.72 13.37
N GLY A 32 15.82 7.94 13.19
CA GLY A 32 16.59 7.32 14.29
C GLY A 32 15.94 6.04 14.85
N GLY A 33 15.00 5.43 14.14
CA GLY A 33 14.39 4.16 14.53
C GLY A 33 15.32 2.97 14.29
N GLU A 34 15.25 1.98 15.16
CA GLU A 34 15.87 0.65 14.98
C GLU A 34 14.93 -0.20 14.11
N VAL A 35 15.24 -0.30 12.81
CA VAL A 35 14.35 -0.91 11.83
C VAL A 35 14.78 -2.32 11.49
N THR A 36 13.89 -3.28 11.69
CA THR A 36 14.02 -4.64 11.19
C THR A 36 13.05 -4.84 10.02
N VAL A 37 13.54 -5.42 8.94
CA VAL A 37 12.77 -5.80 7.75
C VAL A 37 12.66 -7.31 7.68
N LEU A 38 11.45 -7.83 7.49
CA LEU A 38 11.18 -9.23 7.14
C LEU A 38 10.66 -9.27 5.71
N ASP A 39 11.45 -9.85 4.79
CA ASP A 39 11.12 -9.90 3.36
C ASP A 39 11.73 -11.16 2.73
N ASP A 40 10.99 -11.85 1.88
CA ASP A 40 11.48 -13.04 1.16
C ASP A 40 12.15 -12.71 -0.18
N LEU A 41 12.24 -11.42 -0.51
CA LEU A 41 12.83 -10.87 -1.72
C LEU A 41 12.21 -11.40 -3.02
N SER A 42 11.02 -12.00 -2.95
CA SER A 42 10.30 -12.52 -4.13
C SER A 42 9.90 -11.44 -5.14
N SER A 43 9.82 -10.20 -4.67
CA SER A 43 9.57 -9.01 -5.51
C SER A 43 10.34 -7.77 -5.01
N GLY A 44 10.95 -7.84 -3.85
CA GLY A 44 11.79 -6.81 -3.26
C GLY A 44 13.24 -6.88 -3.76
N ASP A 45 13.99 -5.82 -3.49
CA ASP A 45 15.41 -5.72 -3.84
C ASP A 45 16.20 -5.30 -2.59
N ALA A 46 16.96 -6.23 -2.04
CA ALA A 46 17.79 -6.00 -0.86
C ALA A 46 18.90 -4.94 -1.10
N ALA A 47 19.41 -4.84 -2.33
CA ALA A 47 20.46 -3.86 -2.67
C ALA A 47 19.96 -2.41 -2.61
N ARG A 48 18.64 -2.22 -2.65
CA ARG A 48 17.99 -0.91 -2.58
C ARG A 48 17.42 -0.59 -1.18
N LEU A 49 17.63 -1.48 -0.21
CA LEU A 49 17.22 -1.25 1.18
C LEU A 49 18.18 -0.27 1.85
N ASP A 50 17.65 0.59 2.74
CA ASP A 50 18.49 1.49 3.53
C ASP A 50 19.46 0.67 4.41
N PRO A 51 20.80 0.93 4.35
CA PRO A 51 21.80 0.16 5.09
C PRO A 51 21.65 0.25 6.61
N GLY A 52 20.90 1.22 7.13
CA GLY A 52 20.56 1.32 8.55
C GLY A 52 19.50 0.32 9.00
N ALA A 53 18.86 -0.41 8.10
CA ALA A 53 17.87 -1.42 8.45
C ALA A 53 18.48 -2.82 8.49
N ARG A 54 18.07 -3.62 9.48
CA ARG A 54 18.43 -5.05 9.56
C ARG A 54 17.46 -5.87 8.72
N LEU A 55 17.96 -6.62 7.75
CA LEU A 55 17.15 -7.56 6.96
C LEU A 55 17.13 -8.96 7.61
N ILE A 56 15.94 -9.53 7.71
CA ILE A 56 15.67 -10.95 7.92
C ILE A 56 15.06 -11.47 6.61
N GLU A 57 15.85 -12.25 5.86
CA GLU A 57 15.39 -12.86 4.61
C GLU A 57 14.56 -14.09 4.91
N ALA A 58 13.24 -13.91 5.02
CA ALA A 58 12.29 -14.99 5.27
C ALA A 58 10.88 -14.59 4.82
N SER A 59 10.04 -15.59 4.61
CA SER A 59 8.64 -15.39 4.24
C SER A 59 7.75 -15.14 5.46
N VAL A 60 6.74 -14.29 5.30
CA VAL A 60 5.66 -14.14 6.31
C VAL A 60 4.82 -15.42 6.48
N THR A 61 4.98 -16.39 5.59
CA THR A 61 4.35 -17.71 5.71
C THR A 61 5.07 -18.63 6.67
N ASP A 62 6.27 -18.27 7.15
CA ASP A 62 7.00 -18.95 8.21
C ASP A 62 6.63 -18.34 9.57
N PRO A 63 5.80 -19.05 10.39
CA PRO A 63 5.37 -18.50 11.68
C PRO A 63 6.54 -18.35 12.68
N GLY A 64 7.59 -19.15 12.56
CA GLY A 64 8.78 -19.05 13.42
C GLY A 64 9.57 -17.77 13.15
N ALA A 65 9.84 -17.47 11.87
CA ALA A 65 10.51 -16.24 11.45
C ALA A 65 9.68 -14.99 11.82
N VAL A 66 8.35 -15.07 11.65
CA VAL A 66 7.45 -13.98 12.04
C VAL A 66 7.48 -13.75 13.55
N ALA A 67 7.40 -14.82 14.36
CA ALA A 67 7.43 -14.71 15.82
C ALA A 67 8.75 -14.11 16.31
N GLU A 68 9.89 -14.53 15.76
CA GLU A 68 11.20 -13.96 16.05
C GLU A 68 11.23 -12.46 15.71
N ALA A 69 10.81 -12.08 14.49
CA ALA A 69 10.83 -10.70 14.04
C ALA A 69 9.93 -9.78 14.88
N VAL A 70 8.75 -10.25 15.29
CA VAL A 70 7.79 -9.50 16.12
C VAL A 70 8.26 -9.37 17.56
N SER A 71 9.07 -10.29 18.06
CA SER A 71 9.38 -10.42 19.51
C SER A 71 9.97 -9.15 20.14
N GLY A 72 10.76 -8.38 19.41
CA GLY A 72 11.41 -7.16 19.91
C GLY A 72 10.74 -5.85 19.48
N ALA A 73 9.71 -5.89 18.64
CA ALA A 73 9.16 -4.69 18.01
C ALA A 73 8.19 -3.92 18.92
N ASP A 74 8.30 -2.60 18.96
CA ASP A 74 7.33 -1.69 19.59
C ASP A 74 6.16 -1.39 18.64
N ALA A 75 6.45 -1.43 17.32
CA ALA A 75 5.45 -1.32 16.25
C ALA A 75 5.75 -2.29 15.11
N VAL A 76 4.70 -2.79 14.47
CA VAL A 76 4.75 -3.66 13.29
C VAL A 76 3.98 -3.00 12.15
N PHE A 77 4.66 -2.81 11.02
CA PHE A 77 4.04 -2.42 9.76
C PHE A 77 4.00 -3.65 8.84
N HIS A 78 2.82 -4.21 8.65
CA HIS A 78 2.66 -5.37 7.78
C HIS A 78 2.29 -4.94 6.36
N LEU A 79 3.30 -4.93 5.46
CA LEU A 79 3.16 -4.55 4.06
C LEU A 79 3.45 -5.73 3.11
N ALA A 80 3.96 -6.85 3.61
CA ALA A 80 4.23 -8.04 2.82
C ALA A 80 2.94 -8.56 2.19
N ALA A 81 2.94 -8.69 0.87
CA ALA A 81 1.82 -9.22 0.09
C ALA A 81 2.23 -9.51 -1.34
N ILE A 82 1.58 -10.46 -1.98
CA ILE A 82 1.50 -10.52 -3.45
C ILE A 82 0.47 -9.46 -3.88
N ALA A 83 0.96 -8.25 -4.19
CA ALA A 83 0.09 -7.10 -4.49
C ALA A 83 -0.48 -7.10 -5.92
N SER A 84 0.02 -7.99 -6.79
CA SER A 84 -0.47 -8.13 -8.16
C SER A 84 -1.78 -8.91 -8.21
N VAL A 85 -2.87 -8.23 -8.57
CA VAL A 85 -4.18 -8.88 -8.80
C VAL A 85 -4.07 -9.98 -9.86
N ALA A 86 -3.28 -9.77 -10.92
CA ALA A 86 -3.08 -10.76 -11.97
C ALA A 86 -2.42 -12.04 -11.42
N ARG A 87 -1.32 -11.92 -10.66
CA ARG A 87 -0.69 -13.08 -10.00
C ARG A 87 -1.63 -13.79 -9.04
N CYS A 88 -2.42 -13.04 -8.27
CA CYS A 88 -3.41 -13.64 -7.37
C CYS A 88 -4.50 -14.42 -8.12
N ASN A 89 -4.87 -13.98 -9.33
CA ASN A 89 -5.80 -14.71 -10.18
C ASN A 89 -5.18 -15.99 -10.78
N GLU A 90 -3.87 -15.97 -11.06
CA GLU A 90 -3.14 -17.13 -11.62
C GLU A 90 -2.87 -18.21 -10.57
N ASP A 91 -2.52 -17.82 -9.33
CA ASP A 91 -2.27 -18.76 -8.22
C ASP A 91 -2.98 -18.29 -6.93
N LEU A 92 -4.25 -18.66 -6.85
CA LEU A 92 -5.12 -18.34 -5.73
C LEU A 92 -4.57 -18.88 -4.39
N ALA A 93 -4.09 -20.11 -4.37
CA ALA A 93 -3.65 -20.77 -3.14
C ALA A 93 -2.35 -20.16 -2.61
N ALA A 94 -1.39 -19.86 -3.47
CA ALA A 94 -0.15 -19.21 -3.06
C ALA A 94 -0.42 -17.78 -2.58
N SER A 95 -1.27 -17.02 -3.30
CA SER A 95 -1.61 -15.66 -2.88
C SER A 95 -2.32 -15.63 -1.51
N HIS A 96 -3.27 -16.54 -1.29
CA HIS A 96 -3.98 -16.67 -0.02
C HIS A 96 -3.03 -17.00 1.15
N ARG A 97 -2.08 -17.94 0.95
CA ARG A 97 -1.09 -18.26 1.99
C ARG A 97 -0.26 -17.05 2.39
N VAL A 98 0.17 -16.23 1.43
CA VAL A 98 0.97 -15.04 1.70
C VAL A 98 0.10 -13.91 2.25
N ASN A 99 -0.98 -13.55 1.53
CA ASN A 99 -1.73 -12.33 1.80
C ASN A 99 -2.57 -12.39 3.06
N LEU A 100 -3.26 -13.50 3.29
CA LEU A 100 -4.07 -13.69 4.50
C LEU A 100 -3.34 -14.53 5.53
N GLY A 101 -2.78 -15.68 5.15
CA GLY A 101 -2.05 -16.55 6.08
C GLY A 101 -0.86 -15.85 6.75
N GLY A 102 -0.06 -15.11 5.97
CA GLY A 102 1.03 -14.29 6.50
C GLY A 102 0.57 -13.24 7.51
N PHE A 103 -0.56 -12.57 7.24
CA PHE A 103 -1.13 -11.62 8.19
C PHE A 103 -1.64 -12.30 9.48
N VAL A 104 -2.24 -13.48 9.38
CA VAL A 104 -2.67 -14.27 10.55
C VAL A 104 -1.46 -14.63 11.42
N ASN A 105 -0.32 -15.04 10.84
CA ASN A 105 0.92 -15.28 11.59
C ASN A 105 1.39 -14.02 12.34
N VAL A 106 1.28 -12.85 11.75
CA VAL A 106 1.63 -11.58 12.42
C VAL A 106 0.67 -11.28 13.57
N LEU A 107 -0.63 -11.50 13.38
CA LEU A 107 -1.63 -11.33 14.46
C LEU A 107 -1.37 -12.28 15.62
N GLU A 108 -1.06 -13.55 15.33
CA GLU A 108 -0.75 -14.56 16.35
C GLU A 108 0.51 -14.21 17.13
N ALA A 109 1.59 -13.82 16.44
CA ALA A 109 2.82 -13.37 17.06
C ALA A 109 2.61 -12.12 17.94
N ALA A 110 1.79 -11.16 17.49
CA ALA A 110 1.44 -9.98 18.28
C ALA A 110 0.58 -10.33 19.51
N ALA A 111 -0.35 -11.28 19.37
CA ALA A 111 -1.21 -11.75 20.46
C ALA A 111 -0.44 -12.48 21.55
N ALA A 112 0.61 -13.20 21.19
CA ALA A 112 1.47 -13.94 22.13
C ALA A 112 2.27 -13.01 23.08
N ARG A 113 2.42 -11.74 22.74
CA ARG A 113 3.14 -10.76 23.55
C ARG A 113 2.26 -10.12 24.61
N LYS A 114 2.83 -9.89 25.81
CA LYS A 114 2.16 -9.13 26.90
C LYS A 114 2.09 -7.64 26.55
N ASP A 115 3.18 -7.08 26.05
CA ASP A 115 3.36 -5.71 25.58
C ASP A 115 3.06 -5.63 24.07
N ARG A 116 1.81 -5.79 23.68
CA ARG A 116 1.40 -5.87 22.28
C ARG A 116 1.90 -4.68 21.47
N PRO A 117 2.60 -4.92 20.32
CA PRO A 117 3.08 -3.84 19.48
C PRO A 117 1.90 -3.07 18.83
N ALA A 118 2.13 -1.82 18.48
CA ALA A 118 1.21 -1.12 17.59
C ALA A 118 1.23 -1.82 16.21
N LEU A 119 0.09 -2.30 15.73
CA LEU A 119 0.00 -3.00 14.45
C LEU A 119 -0.70 -2.13 13.40
N VAL A 120 0.03 -1.81 12.33
CA VAL A 120 -0.51 -1.13 11.15
C VAL A 120 -0.33 -2.04 9.94
N TYR A 121 -1.37 -2.22 9.13
CA TYR A 121 -1.28 -3.11 7.99
C TYR A 121 -1.90 -2.54 6.72
N ALA A 122 -1.35 -2.96 5.58
CA ALA A 122 -1.86 -2.59 4.26
C ALA A 122 -3.13 -3.37 3.93
N SER A 123 -4.27 -2.68 3.93
CA SER A 123 -5.48 -3.07 3.21
C SER A 123 -5.50 -2.38 1.84
N SER A 124 -6.60 -2.45 1.11
CA SER A 124 -6.67 -1.97 -0.27
C SER A 124 -8.07 -1.49 -0.64
N ALA A 125 -8.14 -0.51 -1.54
CA ALA A 125 -9.39 -0.14 -2.20
C ALA A 125 -10.02 -1.30 -2.99
N ALA A 126 -9.24 -2.35 -3.30
CA ALA A 126 -9.75 -3.56 -3.96
C ALA A 126 -10.85 -4.29 -3.15
N VAL A 127 -10.96 -4.04 -1.84
CA VAL A 127 -12.05 -4.58 -1.00
C VAL A 127 -13.43 -4.07 -1.43
N TYR A 128 -13.49 -2.88 -2.03
CA TYR A 128 -14.76 -2.30 -2.46
C TYR A 128 -15.31 -2.88 -3.76
N GLY A 129 -14.42 -3.41 -4.63
CA GLY A 129 -14.79 -3.86 -5.98
C GLY A 129 -15.36 -2.74 -6.85
N ASP A 130 -16.26 -3.07 -7.75
CA ASP A 130 -16.98 -2.10 -8.58
C ASP A 130 -18.20 -1.58 -7.80
N ASN A 131 -17.96 -0.60 -6.95
CA ASN A 131 -18.96 -0.02 -6.08
C ASN A 131 -19.43 1.34 -6.63
N PRO A 132 -20.75 1.52 -6.90
CA PRO A 132 -21.27 2.77 -7.48
C PRO A 132 -21.27 3.97 -6.52
N GLU A 133 -21.01 3.76 -5.23
CA GLU A 133 -21.11 4.80 -4.18
C GLU A 133 -19.92 5.77 -4.14
N ALA A 134 -19.05 5.82 -5.18
CA ALA A 134 -17.89 6.71 -5.19
C ALA A 134 -18.29 8.20 -5.03
N PRO A 135 -17.58 8.98 -4.15
CA PRO A 135 -16.38 8.61 -3.41
C PRO A 135 -16.67 7.66 -2.24
N LEU A 136 -15.85 6.60 -2.12
CA LEU A 136 -16.07 5.47 -1.24
C LEU A 136 -15.70 5.82 0.22
N LYS A 137 -16.65 5.67 1.13
CA LYS A 137 -16.41 5.75 2.58
C LYS A 137 -16.04 4.37 3.13
N GLU A 138 -15.39 4.33 4.30
CA GLU A 138 -15.04 3.06 4.96
C GLU A 138 -16.29 2.23 5.33
N SER A 139 -17.43 2.88 5.48
CA SER A 139 -18.74 2.24 5.72
C SER A 139 -19.38 1.64 4.46
N ALA A 140 -18.87 1.95 3.27
CA ALA A 140 -19.38 1.36 2.03
C ALA A 140 -19.20 -0.15 2.06
N ARG A 141 -20.23 -0.88 1.62
CA ARG A 141 -20.24 -2.35 1.66
C ARG A 141 -19.12 -2.94 0.82
N PRO A 142 -18.21 -3.73 1.38
CA PRO A 142 -17.18 -4.43 0.61
C PRO A 142 -17.79 -5.43 -0.38
N ARG A 143 -17.25 -5.44 -1.61
CA ARG A 143 -17.66 -6.36 -2.71
C ARG A 143 -16.45 -6.73 -3.57
N PRO A 144 -15.41 -7.39 -2.99
CA PRO A 144 -14.18 -7.66 -3.72
C PRO A 144 -14.45 -8.49 -4.97
N LEU A 145 -13.79 -8.12 -6.08
CA LEU A 145 -13.91 -8.79 -7.38
C LEU A 145 -12.68 -9.64 -7.73
N SER A 146 -11.73 -9.74 -6.82
CA SER A 146 -10.50 -10.50 -7.02
C SER A 146 -10.10 -11.24 -5.75
N PRO A 147 -9.31 -12.33 -5.88
CA PRO A 147 -8.73 -13.04 -4.74
C PRO A 147 -7.92 -12.10 -3.83
N TYR A 148 -7.14 -11.20 -4.43
CA TYR A 148 -6.41 -10.18 -3.70
C TYR A 148 -7.31 -9.30 -2.82
N GLY A 149 -8.41 -8.79 -3.39
CA GLY A 149 -9.38 -7.98 -2.64
C GLY A 149 -10.08 -8.79 -1.54
N ALA A 150 -10.39 -10.06 -1.80
CA ALA A 150 -10.98 -10.97 -0.81
C ALA A 150 -10.02 -11.24 0.35
N ASP A 151 -8.73 -11.48 0.07
CA ASP A 151 -7.71 -11.70 1.12
C ASP A 151 -7.51 -10.42 1.95
N LYS A 152 -7.48 -9.23 1.33
CA LYS A 152 -7.38 -7.97 2.07
C LYS A 152 -8.59 -7.70 2.95
N LEU A 153 -9.79 -8.04 2.50
CA LEU A 153 -10.99 -8.00 3.34
C LEU A 153 -10.89 -9.05 4.47
N GLY A 154 -10.39 -10.24 4.17
CA GLY A 154 -10.09 -11.27 5.18
C GLY A 154 -9.16 -10.75 6.27
N CYS A 155 -8.10 -10.01 5.93
CA CYS A 155 -7.22 -9.37 6.90
C CYS A 155 -8.00 -8.43 7.84
N GLU A 156 -8.89 -7.59 7.32
CA GLU A 156 -9.70 -6.69 8.12
C GLU A 156 -10.61 -7.43 9.11
N LEU A 157 -11.23 -8.53 8.67
CA LEU A 157 -12.09 -9.37 9.49
C LEU A 157 -11.28 -10.09 10.59
N HIS A 158 -10.11 -10.64 10.27
CA HIS A 158 -9.21 -11.26 11.24
C HIS A 158 -8.66 -10.24 12.24
N ALA A 159 -8.32 -9.03 11.80
CA ALA A 159 -7.91 -7.95 12.70
C ALA A 159 -9.00 -7.60 13.72
N SER A 160 -10.26 -7.50 13.28
CA SER A 160 -11.40 -7.24 14.16
C SER A 160 -11.62 -8.39 15.16
N ALA A 161 -11.52 -9.64 14.72
CA ALA A 161 -11.63 -10.81 15.59
C ALA A 161 -10.48 -10.86 16.60
N ALA A 162 -9.23 -10.62 16.18
CA ALA A 162 -8.06 -10.58 17.05
C ALA A 162 -8.13 -9.46 18.10
N ALA A 163 -8.69 -8.32 17.73
CA ALA A 163 -8.94 -7.24 18.69
C ALA A 163 -9.92 -7.66 19.77
N THR A 164 -10.99 -8.35 19.41
CA THR A 164 -12.04 -8.81 20.33
C THR A 164 -11.56 -9.94 21.24
N VAL A 165 -10.93 -10.96 20.65
CA VAL A 165 -10.58 -12.22 21.36
C VAL A 165 -9.24 -12.09 22.09
N HIS A 166 -8.25 -11.45 21.45
CA HIS A 166 -6.87 -11.40 21.92
C HIS A 166 -6.42 -9.99 22.36
N GLY A 167 -7.26 -8.96 22.19
CA GLY A 167 -6.92 -7.57 22.51
C GLY A 167 -5.79 -6.99 21.64
N VAL A 168 -5.55 -7.53 20.43
CA VAL A 168 -4.56 -7.01 19.48
C VAL A 168 -5.16 -5.80 18.78
N ARG A 169 -4.67 -4.60 19.11
CA ARG A 169 -5.11 -3.35 18.49
C ARG A 169 -4.40 -3.18 17.15
N SER A 170 -5.15 -2.76 16.13
CA SER A 170 -4.59 -2.59 14.80
C SER A 170 -5.28 -1.49 14.00
N THR A 171 -4.54 -0.94 13.01
CA THR A 171 -5.08 0.00 12.04
C THR A 171 -4.83 -0.53 10.63
N GLY A 172 -5.90 -0.85 9.91
CA GLY A 172 -5.85 -1.21 8.49
C GLY A 172 -5.99 0.03 7.61
N LEU A 173 -5.08 0.20 6.69
CA LEU A 173 -5.08 1.32 5.76
C LEU A 173 -5.47 0.82 4.36
N ARG A 174 -6.65 1.18 3.88
CA ARG A 174 -7.11 0.91 2.51
C ARG A 174 -6.41 1.86 1.55
N PHE A 175 -5.30 1.42 0.98
CA PHE A 175 -4.59 2.20 -0.01
C PHE A 175 -5.36 2.24 -1.33
N PHE A 176 -5.53 3.45 -1.86
CA PHE A 176 -5.95 3.65 -3.25
C PHE A 176 -4.73 3.50 -4.17
N ASN A 177 -4.74 4.07 -5.37
CA ASN A 177 -3.67 3.81 -6.34
C ASN A 177 -2.35 4.51 -5.95
N VAL A 178 -1.50 3.82 -5.20
CA VAL A 178 -0.21 4.38 -4.74
C VAL A 178 0.76 4.48 -5.91
N TYR A 179 1.44 5.61 -6.01
CA TYR A 179 2.49 5.86 -6.98
C TYR A 179 3.64 6.66 -6.36
N GLY A 180 4.81 6.60 -6.96
CA GLY A 180 5.95 7.39 -6.51
C GLY A 180 7.28 6.75 -6.86
N PRO A 181 8.38 7.39 -6.43
CA PRO A 181 9.73 6.89 -6.59
C PRO A 181 9.92 5.48 -6.05
N GLY A 182 10.69 4.69 -6.77
CA GLY A 182 11.02 3.34 -6.34
C GLY A 182 10.02 2.26 -6.77
N GLN A 183 8.92 2.61 -7.42
CA GLN A 183 8.05 1.63 -8.05
C GLN A 183 8.72 1.10 -9.33
N ASP A 184 8.96 -0.23 -9.40
CA ASP A 184 9.62 -0.85 -10.54
C ASP A 184 8.76 -0.73 -11.82
N PRO A 185 9.20 0.03 -12.84
CA PRO A 185 8.45 0.16 -14.09
C PRO A 185 8.60 -1.07 -14.99
N GLY A 186 9.59 -1.93 -14.74
CA GLY A 186 9.85 -3.17 -15.47
C GLY A 186 8.93 -4.33 -15.08
N SER A 187 8.34 -4.27 -13.91
CA SER A 187 7.41 -5.29 -13.46
C SER A 187 6.16 -5.33 -14.36
N PRO A 188 5.73 -6.50 -14.85
CA PRO A 188 4.49 -6.64 -15.61
C PRO A 188 3.26 -6.24 -14.79
N TYR A 189 3.43 -6.12 -13.49
CA TYR A 189 2.39 -5.77 -12.50
C TYR A 189 2.46 -4.31 -12.06
N SER A 190 3.36 -3.50 -12.64
CA SER A 190 3.49 -2.08 -12.34
C SER A 190 2.20 -1.31 -12.57
N GLY A 191 1.94 -0.35 -11.71
CA GLY A 191 0.82 0.57 -11.84
C GLY A 191 0.86 1.34 -13.17
N VAL A 192 -0.28 1.88 -13.57
CA VAL A 192 -0.41 2.62 -14.83
C VAL A 192 0.57 3.80 -14.90
N ILE A 193 0.79 4.51 -13.79
CA ILE A 193 1.72 5.65 -13.75
C ILE A 193 3.15 5.23 -14.07
N SER A 194 3.68 4.17 -13.46
CA SER A 194 5.07 3.72 -13.70
C SER A 194 5.28 3.31 -15.15
N ARG A 195 4.29 2.62 -15.74
CA ARG A 195 4.33 2.22 -17.15
C ARG A 195 4.30 3.43 -18.08
N PHE A 196 3.44 4.40 -17.82
CA PHE A 196 3.31 5.63 -18.62
C PHE A 196 4.56 6.50 -18.47
N HIS A 197 5.11 6.61 -17.26
CA HIS A 197 6.36 7.33 -17.01
C HIS A 197 7.53 6.73 -17.78
N ARG A 198 7.71 5.39 -17.75
CA ARG A 198 8.76 4.72 -18.51
C ARG A 198 8.60 4.95 -20.02
N ALA A 199 7.38 4.83 -20.54
CA ALA A 199 7.11 5.08 -21.96
C ALA A 199 7.43 6.54 -22.34
N ALA A 200 7.00 7.51 -21.55
CA ALA A 200 7.30 8.91 -21.75
C ALA A 200 8.81 9.21 -21.75
N ALA A 201 9.55 8.63 -20.79
CA ALA A 201 11.00 8.79 -20.70
C ALA A 201 11.74 8.23 -21.92
N ARG A 202 11.22 7.16 -22.53
CA ARG A 202 11.79 6.51 -23.71
C ARG A 202 11.28 7.05 -25.04
N GLY A 203 10.27 7.95 -25.01
CA GLY A 203 9.59 8.41 -26.22
C GLY A 203 8.73 7.32 -26.88
N GLU A 204 8.28 6.34 -26.10
CA GLU A 204 7.43 5.23 -26.53
C GLU A 204 5.96 5.59 -26.36
N GLY A 205 5.07 4.91 -27.10
CA GLY A 205 3.62 5.01 -26.93
C GLY A 205 3.13 4.14 -25.76
N VAL A 206 1.92 4.44 -25.31
CA VAL A 206 1.23 3.67 -24.27
C VAL A 206 -0.03 3.02 -24.80
N THR A 207 -0.35 1.82 -24.30
CA THR A 207 -1.61 1.16 -24.59
C THR A 207 -2.60 1.41 -23.45
N VAL A 208 -3.73 2.02 -23.79
CA VAL A 208 -4.88 2.24 -22.91
C VAL A 208 -5.94 1.18 -23.21
N PHE A 209 -6.41 0.49 -22.18
CA PHE A 209 -7.48 -0.50 -22.32
C PHE A 209 -8.84 0.20 -22.21
N GLY A 210 -9.75 -0.10 -23.14
CA GLY A 210 -11.04 0.58 -23.25
C GLY A 210 -10.88 2.02 -23.78
N ASP A 211 -11.80 2.89 -23.36
CA ASP A 211 -11.83 4.30 -23.76
C ASP A 211 -10.86 5.21 -22.97
N GLY A 212 -10.24 4.70 -21.91
CA GLY A 212 -9.33 5.45 -21.06
C GLY A 212 -10.00 6.41 -20.07
N LEU A 213 -11.34 6.46 -20.04
CA LEU A 213 -12.11 7.31 -19.14
C LEU A 213 -12.37 6.67 -17.77
N GLN A 214 -11.85 5.46 -17.53
CA GLN A 214 -11.84 4.89 -16.19
C GLN A 214 -10.99 5.75 -15.26
N THR A 215 -11.54 6.08 -14.08
CA THR A 215 -10.89 6.97 -13.11
C THR A 215 -10.24 6.22 -11.98
N ARG A 216 -9.16 6.79 -11.45
CA ARG A 216 -8.46 6.30 -10.26
C ARG A 216 -8.11 7.47 -9.35
N ASP A 217 -8.07 7.18 -8.06
CA ASP A 217 -7.54 8.08 -7.04
C ASP A 217 -6.06 7.73 -6.81
N PHE A 218 -5.17 8.58 -7.29
CA PHE A 218 -3.73 8.38 -7.19
C PHE A 218 -3.17 9.04 -5.95
N VAL A 219 -2.50 8.26 -5.12
CA VAL A 219 -1.92 8.71 -3.85
C VAL A 219 -0.40 8.62 -3.92
N PHE A 220 0.29 9.71 -3.60
CA PHE A 220 1.75 9.73 -3.58
C PHE A 220 2.29 8.88 -2.42
N VAL A 221 3.36 8.13 -2.66
CA VAL A 221 3.94 7.21 -1.67
C VAL A 221 4.35 7.91 -0.38
N GLY A 222 4.81 9.16 -0.45
CA GLY A 222 5.13 9.97 0.72
C GLY A 222 3.93 10.20 1.64
N ASP A 223 2.75 10.51 1.06
CA ASP A 223 1.51 10.69 1.83
C ASP A 223 1.06 9.36 2.49
N VAL A 224 1.32 8.22 1.81
CA VAL A 224 1.06 6.88 2.38
C VAL A 224 1.96 6.59 3.57
N VAL A 225 3.25 6.93 3.47
CA VAL A 225 4.22 6.79 4.57
C VAL A 225 3.81 7.65 5.76
N ASP A 226 3.40 8.89 5.53
CA ASP A 226 2.91 9.77 6.60
C ASP A 226 1.67 9.17 7.30
N ALA A 227 0.74 8.57 6.56
CA ALA A 227 -0.43 7.89 7.12
C ALA A 227 -0.04 6.65 7.95
N LEU A 228 0.91 5.83 7.46
CA LEU A 228 1.44 4.68 8.20
C LEU A 228 2.05 5.10 9.54
N LEU A 229 2.93 6.08 9.53
CA LEU A 229 3.59 6.59 10.74
C LEU A 229 2.59 7.17 11.75
N ALA A 230 1.66 7.99 11.28
CA ALA A 230 0.64 8.57 12.15
C ALA A 230 -0.28 7.51 12.77
N ALA A 231 -0.62 6.45 12.01
CA ALA A 231 -1.40 5.34 12.53
C ALA A 231 -0.68 4.57 13.66
N ALA A 232 0.65 4.37 13.55
CA ALA A 232 1.44 3.69 14.57
C ALA A 232 1.61 4.51 15.86
N MET A 233 1.60 5.84 15.76
CA MET A 233 1.73 6.74 16.91
C MET A 233 0.42 6.93 17.69
N ARG A 234 -0.69 6.38 17.22
CA ARG A 234 -1.98 6.49 17.92
C ARG A 234 -2.04 5.59 19.13
N THR A 235 -2.30 6.20 20.29
CA THR A 235 -2.51 5.49 21.55
C THR A 235 -3.99 5.25 21.86
N ALA A 236 -4.90 6.02 21.22
CA ALA A 236 -6.34 5.94 21.43
C ALA A 236 -7.08 5.70 20.09
N GLY A 237 -8.23 5.05 20.14
CA GLY A 237 -9.08 4.79 18.97
C GLY A 237 -9.78 3.43 19.05
N GLU A 238 -10.47 3.05 17.97
CA GLU A 238 -11.09 1.73 17.86
C GLU A 238 -10.04 0.61 17.93
N ALA A 239 -10.43 -0.54 18.47
CA ALA A 239 -9.52 -1.66 18.66
C ALA A 239 -9.02 -2.25 17.33
N ALA A 240 -9.85 -2.20 16.28
CA ALA A 240 -9.49 -2.55 14.90
C ALA A 240 -10.07 -1.48 13.98
N GLU A 241 -9.25 -0.49 13.64
CA GLU A 241 -9.69 0.66 12.84
C GLU A 241 -9.34 0.47 11.36
N ILE A 242 -10.23 0.94 10.49
CA ILE A 242 -10.02 0.95 9.04
C ILE A 242 -10.12 2.38 8.54
N LEU A 243 -9.12 2.80 7.74
CA LEU A 243 -9.04 4.14 7.16
C LEU A 243 -8.69 4.10 5.68
N ASN A 244 -9.37 4.92 4.88
CA ASN A 244 -9.03 5.11 3.48
C ASN A 244 -7.82 6.04 3.36
N VAL A 245 -6.78 5.60 2.67
CA VAL A 245 -5.65 6.46 2.27
C VAL A 245 -5.84 6.83 0.80
N CYS A 246 -6.46 7.98 0.58
CA CYS A 246 -6.90 8.49 -0.72
C CYS A 246 -6.85 10.02 -0.73
N THR A 247 -6.86 10.61 -1.93
CA THR A 247 -6.90 12.06 -2.11
C THR A 247 -8.32 12.62 -2.25
N GLY A 248 -9.28 11.76 -2.58
CA GLY A 248 -10.65 12.14 -2.95
C GLY A 248 -10.76 12.69 -4.38
N ARG A 249 -9.67 12.63 -5.17
CA ARG A 249 -9.63 13.19 -6.53
C ARG A 249 -9.59 12.08 -7.56
N GLU A 250 -10.52 12.14 -8.49
CA GLU A 250 -10.56 11.23 -9.64
C GLU A 250 -9.69 11.77 -10.78
N THR A 251 -8.84 10.91 -11.34
CA THR A 251 -8.07 11.19 -12.55
C THR A 251 -8.33 10.09 -13.56
N ALA A 252 -8.72 10.46 -14.79
CA ALA A 252 -8.88 9.49 -15.87
C ALA A 252 -7.50 8.94 -16.31
N VAL A 253 -7.47 7.65 -16.65
CA VAL A 253 -6.21 7.03 -17.10
C VAL A 253 -5.66 7.73 -18.34
N LEU A 254 -6.53 8.21 -19.24
CA LEU A 254 -6.14 8.94 -20.44
C LEU A 254 -5.43 10.26 -20.10
N ASP A 255 -5.84 10.96 -19.04
CA ASP A 255 -5.25 12.25 -18.65
C ASP A 255 -3.78 12.13 -18.22
N LEU A 256 -3.35 10.93 -17.75
CA LEU A 256 -1.96 10.69 -17.37
C LEU A 256 -0.98 10.89 -18.52
N ALA A 257 -1.36 10.50 -19.75
CA ALA A 257 -0.53 10.68 -20.93
C ALA A 257 -0.29 12.17 -21.20
N GLY A 258 -1.34 12.99 -21.10
CA GLY A 258 -1.24 14.45 -21.24
C GLY A 258 -0.39 15.12 -20.16
N LEU A 259 -0.56 14.71 -18.89
CA LEU A 259 0.22 15.22 -17.77
C LEU A 259 1.72 14.90 -17.93
N LEU A 260 2.05 13.67 -18.31
CA LEU A 260 3.44 13.26 -18.51
C LEU A 260 4.05 13.91 -19.74
N ALA A 261 3.29 14.07 -20.84
CA ALA A 261 3.75 14.81 -22.01
C ALA A 261 4.10 16.26 -21.66
N GLY A 262 3.27 16.93 -20.85
CA GLY A 262 3.54 18.29 -20.37
C GLY A 262 4.79 18.39 -19.49
N LEU A 263 5.06 17.38 -18.63
CA LEU A 263 6.21 17.37 -17.74
C LEU A 263 7.53 17.01 -18.44
N THR A 264 7.48 16.08 -19.40
CA THR A 264 8.68 15.61 -20.12
C THR A 264 9.00 16.42 -21.36
N GLY A 265 8.08 17.26 -21.82
CA GLY A 265 8.18 17.97 -23.11
C GLY A 265 8.12 17.03 -24.34
N ARG A 266 7.70 15.78 -24.17
CA ARG A 266 7.63 14.75 -25.22
C ARG A 266 6.21 14.25 -25.37
N ALA A 267 5.76 14.07 -26.61
CA ALA A 267 4.46 13.43 -26.85
C ALA A 267 4.47 11.99 -26.33
N VAL A 268 3.36 11.57 -25.73
CA VAL A 268 3.11 10.18 -25.32
C VAL A 268 1.97 9.64 -26.20
N PRO A 269 2.29 8.99 -27.35
CA PRO A 269 1.26 8.44 -28.22
C PRO A 269 0.40 7.40 -27.49
N VAL A 270 -0.91 7.50 -27.65
CA VAL A 270 -1.87 6.59 -27.03
C VAL A 270 -2.47 5.68 -28.10
N THR A 271 -2.42 4.37 -27.86
CA THR A 271 -3.16 3.36 -28.63
C THR A 271 -4.21 2.72 -27.73
N HIS A 272 -5.36 2.41 -28.29
CA HIS A 272 -6.45 1.76 -27.55
C HIS A 272 -6.49 0.26 -27.84
N ALA A 273 -6.73 -0.53 -26.77
CA ALA A 273 -6.99 -1.95 -26.85
C ALA A 273 -8.37 -2.28 -26.22
N PRO A 274 -8.94 -3.46 -26.49
CA PRO A 274 -10.19 -3.86 -25.86
C PRO A 274 -10.15 -3.74 -24.34
N GLY A 275 -11.28 -3.33 -23.72
CA GLY A 275 -11.40 -3.22 -22.26
C GLY A 275 -11.14 -4.56 -21.57
N ARG A 276 -10.60 -4.50 -20.36
CA ARG A 276 -10.33 -5.70 -19.56
C ARG A 276 -11.59 -6.11 -18.79
N ALA A 277 -11.88 -7.41 -18.75
CA ALA A 277 -12.95 -7.91 -17.91
C ALA A 277 -12.66 -7.62 -16.42
N GLY A 278 -13.65 -7.10 -15.71
CA GLY A 278 -13.52 -6.73 -14.29
C GLY A 278 -12.78 -5.42 -14.02
N ASP A 279 -12.49 -4.61 -15.05
CA ASP A 279 -11.91 -3.29 -14.83
C ASP A 279 -12.95 -2.36 -14.19
N ILE A 280 -12.57 -1.74 -13.07
CA ILE A 280 -13.42 -0.85 -12.29
C ILE A 280 -13.52 0.49 -13.02
N ARG A 281 -14.76 0.96 -13.27
CA ARG A 281 -14.98 2.22 -13.98
C ARG A 281 -14.58 3.45 -13.18
N ARG A 282 -14.94 3.49 -11.88
CA ARG A 282 -14.63 4.59 -10.97
C ARG A 282 -14.06 4.08 -9.67
N SER A 283 -12.92 4.63 -9.25
CA SER A 283 -12.30 4.30 -7.98
C SER A 283 -11.74 5.56 -7.35
N SER A 284 -12.51 6.12 -6.39
CA SER A 284 -12.09 7.24 -5.56
C SER A 284 -12.61 7.06 -4.14
N GLY A 285 -11.84 7.49 -3.14
CA GLY A 285 -12.19 7.37 -1.73
C GLY A 285 -12.55 8.70 -1.09
N ASP A 286 -13.23 8.64 0.06
CA ASP A 286 -13.46 9.78 0.94
C ASP A 286 -12.36 9.81 2.02
N PRO A 287 -11.48 10.85 2.06
CA PRO A 287 -10.41 10.96 3.06
C PRO A 287 -10.89 11.54 4.40
N ALA A 288 -12.18 11.79 4.57
CA ALA A 288 -12.69 12.50 5.75
C ALA A 288 -12.40 11.77 7.07
N ARG A 289 -12.53 10.43 7.10
CA ARG A 289 -12.23 9.63 8.30
C ARG A 289 -10.74 9.64 8.61
N LEU A 290 -9.86 9.50 7.63
CA LEU A 290 -8.41 9.61 7.81
C LEU A 290 -8.06 10.97 8.45
N ARG A 291 -8.61 12.07 7.90
CA ARG A 291 -8.37 13.41 8.43
C ARG A 291 -8.88 13.58 9.85
N ALA A 292 -10.09 13.12 10.14
CA ALA A 292 -10.67 13.21 11.49
C ALA A 292 -9.87 12.39 12.51
N THR A 293 -9.35 11.24 12.10
CA THR A 293 -8.69 10.26 12.96
C THR A 293 -7.21 10.55 13.16
N LEU A 294 -6.47 10.86 12.10
CA LEU A 294 -5.00 11.05 12.12
C LEU A 294 -4.58 12.52 11.99
N GLY A 295 -5.52 13.44 11.72
CA GLY A 295 -5.19 14.85 11.43
C GLY A 295 -4.48 15.05 10.08
N LEU A 296 -4.46 14.03 9.22
CA LEU A 296 -3.77 14.01 7.94
C LEU A 296 -4.75 13.97 6.77
N THR A 297 -4.32 14.56 5.66
CA THR A 297 -4.98 14.40 4.36
C THR A 297 -3.89 14.23 3.32
N PRO A 298 -3.89 13.15 2.51
CA PRO A 298 -3.00 13.04 1.37
C PRO A 298 -3.16 14.28 0.48
N SER A 299 -2.10 15.08 0.36
CA SER A 299 -2.19 16.42 -0.21
C SER A 299 -1.29 16.63 -1.41
N THR A 300 -0.36 15.72 -1.68
CA THR A 300 0.53 15.80 -2.83
C THR A 300 -0.29 15.80 -4.12
N ALA A 301 -0.28 16.93 -4.82
CA ALA A 301 -0.95 17.05 -6.11
C ALA A 301 -0.33 16.07 -7.12
N LEU A 302 -1.15 15.43 -7.97
CA LEU A 302 -0.67 14.43 -8.93
C LEU A 302 0.46 14.98 -9.81
N ALA A 303 0.32 16.20 -10.33
CA ALA A 303 1.35 16.84 -11.15
C ALA A 303 2.67 17.03 -10.38
N ALA A 304 2.62 17.37 -9.08
CA ALA A 304 3.82 17.50 -8.24
C ALA A 304 4.51 16.15 -8.02
N GLY A 305 3.75 15.10 -7.70
CA GLY A 305 4.31 13.76 -7.55
C GLY A 305 4.86 13.18 -8.86
N LEU A 306 4.20 13.43 -9.99
CA LEU A 306 4.72 13.04 -11.31
C LEU A 306 6.00 13.81 -11.68
N LYS A 307 6.11 15.08 -11.30
CA LYS A 307 7.34 15.86 -11.50
C LYS A 307 8.51 15.23 -10.75
N ILE A 308 8.32 14.82 -9.50
CA ILE A 308 9.35 14.11 -8.72
C ILE A 308 9.81 12.84 -9.45
N LEU A 309 8.87 12.05 -10.00
CA LEU A 309 9.21 10.85 -10.78
C LEU A 309 10.05 11.18 -12.02
N VAL A 310 9.66 12.22 -12.78
CA VAL A 310 10.38 12.63 -14.00
C VAL A 310 11.78 13.13 -13.68
N GLU A 311 11.96 13.87 -12.58
CA GLU A 311 13.26 14.40 -12.14
C GLU A 311 14.22 13.31 -11.63
N GLN A 312 13.72 12.20 -11.11
CA GLN A 312 14.53 11.06 -10.65
C GLN A 312 14.92 10.11 -11.79
N GLY A 313 14.35 10.25 -12.96
CA GLY A 313 14.57 9.37 -14.09
C GLY A 313 13.72 8.08 -14.03
N ALA A 314 13.73 7.34 -15.13
CA ALA A 314 12.98 6.09 -15.29
C ALA A 314 13.95 4.89 -15.30
N ASP A 315 14.78 4.76 -14.28
CA ASP A 315 15.71 3.63 -14.13
C ASP A 315 15.01 2.32 -13.73
#